data_ad625551e741a2a73ae16077dd684eaa
#
_entry.id   ad625551e741a2a73ae16077dd684eaa
#
_cell.length_a   1.000
_cell.length_b   1.000
_cell.length_c   1.000
_cell.angle_alpha   90.00
_cell.angle_beta   90.00
_cell.angle_gamma   90.00
#
_symmetry.space_group_name_H-M   'P 1'
#
loop_
_entity.id
_entity.type
_entity.pdbx_description
1 polymer ?
#
loop_
_entity_poly.entity_id
_entity_poly.type
_entity_poly.pdbx_seq_one_letter_code
_entity_poly.pdbx_strand_id
1 'polypeptide(L)'
;ALSVFLGMCTFLAISKKIEAAIGLGIAVIVVLAITVPLNNIIYNFLLRDGALTWLGFPDVSLEFVGLISYIGVIAACVQILEMFLDKYVPKLYTALGIFLPLITVNCAILGASLFMVEKNLDFGESVVYGLGGGVGWALAIVLLAGIREKLKYSDIPDGLEGLGITFITVGLMTFGFMSFGGIIL
;
A
#
# COMPACT_ATOMS: atom_id res chain seq x y z
N ALA A 1 -0.42 10.17 -7.58
CA ALA A 1 1.05 10.09 -7.52
C ALA A 1 1.55 8.99 -6.59
N LEU A 2 0.82 8.69 -5.51
CA LEU A 2 1.16 7.65 -4.52
C LEU A 2 1.17 6.24 -5.11
N SER A 3 0.27 5.96 -6.03
CA SER A 3 -0.03 4.62 -6.48
C SER A 3 1.01 4.02 -7.42
N VAL A 4 1.93 4.80 -7.96
CA VAL A 4 2.76 4.34 -9.07
C VAL A 4 4.19 4.00 -8.66
N PHE A 5 4.81 4.73 -7.76
CA PHE A 5 6.16 4.43 -7.28
C PHE A 5 6.20 3.68 -5.95
N LEU A 6 5.19 3.87 -5.11
CA LEU A 6 5.09 3.19 -3.83
C LEU A 6 4.51 1.79 -4.02
N GLY A 7 5.20 0.80 -3.51
CA GLY A 7 4.83 -0.60 -3.66
C GLY A 7 5.40 -1.29 -4.91
N MET A 8 6.44 -0.73 -5.54
CA MET A 8 7.07 -1.30 -6.73
C MET A 8 7.52 -2.75 -6.54
N CYS A 9 8.01 -3.11 -5.36
CA CYS A 9 8.42 -4.48 -5.03
C CYS A 9 7.27 -5.48 -5.24
N THR A 10 6.09 -5.13 -4.72
CA THR A 10 4.87 -5.93 -4.88
C THR A 10 4.34 -5.92 -6.31
N PHE A 11 4.43 -4.79 -7.01
CA PHE A 11 4.08 -4.70 -8.43
C PHE A 11 4.89 -5.67 -9.28
N LEU A 12 6.21 -5.72 -9.10
CA LEU A 12 7.09 -6.59 -9.85
C LEU A 12 6.90 -8.07 -9.53
N ALA A 13 6.68 -8.38 -8.25
CA ALA A 13 6.58 -9.75 -7.78
C ALA A 13 5.27 -10.42 -8.24
N ILE A 14 4.14 -9.73 -8.16
CA ILE A 14 2.80 -10.34 -8.25
C ILE A 14 2.12 -10.10 -9.60
N SER A 15 2.53 -9.11 -10.36
CA SER A 15 1.91 -8.77 -11.65
C SER A 15 2.11 -9.81 -12.77
N LYS A 16 2.65 -11.00 -12.44
CA LYS A 16 2.81 -12.11 -13.39
C LYS A 16 1.51 -12.84 -13.72
N LYS A 17 0.53 -12.82 -12.80
CA LYS A 17 -0.79 -13.46 -12.94
C LYS A 17 -1.88 -12.51 -12.49
N ILE A 18 -2.92 -12.34 -13.30
CA ILE A 18 -4.06 -11.45 -13.00
C ILE A 18 -4.80 -11.90 -11.75
N GLU A 19 -5.03 -13.20 -11.56
CA GLU A 19 -5.72 -13.73 -10.38
C GLU A 19 -5.01 -13.35 -9.07
N ALA A 20 -3.68 -13.49 -9.03
CA ALA A 20 -2.88 -13.11 -7.87
C ALA A 20 -2.90 -11.58 -7.65
N ALA A 21 -2.88 -10.79 -8.71
CA ALA A 21 -2.95 -9.33 -8.65
C ALA A 21 -4.29 -8.84 -8.09
N ILE A 22 -5.40 -9.45 -8.49
CA ILE A 22 -6.74 -9.14 -7.96
C ILE A 22 -6.83 -9.50 -6.47
N GLY A 23 -6.40 -10.72 -6.11
CA GLY A 23 -6.42 -11.17 -4.71
C GLY A 23 -5.61 -10.27 -3.79
N LEU A 24 -4.40 -9.89 -4.23
CA LEU A 24 -3.57 -8.97 -3.48
C LEU A 24 -4.17 -7.56 -3.43
N GLY A 25 -4.75 -7.08 -4.52
CA GLY A 25 -5.42 -5.78 -4.58
C GLY A 25 -6.51 -5.66 -3.52
N ILE A 26 -7.37 -6.68 -3.40
CA ILE A 26 -8.42 -6.74 -2.38
C ILE A 26 -7.81 -6.75 -0.97
N ALA A 27 -6.77 -7.56 -0.74
CA ALA A 27 -6.10 -7.60 0.56
C ALA A 27 -5.50 -6.24 0.95
N VAL A 28 -4.87 -5.53 0.02
CA VAL A 28 -4.30 -4.19 0.26
C VAL A 28 -5.39 -3.16 0.54
N ILE A 29 -6.55 -3.22 -0.14
CA ILE A 29 -7.70 -2.33 0.15
C ILE A 29 -8.15 -2.53 1.61
N VAL A 30 -8.34 -3.78 2.04
CA VAL A 30 -8.76 -4.09 3.42
C VAL A 30 -7.73 -3.62 4.43
N VAL A 31 -6.45 -3.89 4.18
CA VAL A 31 -5.37 -3.46 5.08
C VAL A 31 -5.32 -1.93 5.18
N LEU A 32 -5.36 -1.20 4.06
CA LEU A 32 -5.35 0.26 4.07
C LEU A 32 -6.58 0.86 4.77
N ALA A 33 -7.75 0.27 4.56
CA ALA A 33 -8.98 0.71 5.21
C ALA A 33 -8.94 0.59 6.75
N ILE A 34 -8.13 -0.33 7.27
CA ILE A 34 -7.97 -0.55 8.71
C ILE A 34 -6.76 0.22 9.25
N THR A 35 -5.61 0.15 8.57
CA THR A 35 -4.34 0.66 9.10
C THR A 35 -4.26 2.18 9.06
N VAL A 36 -4.80 2.85 8.03
CA VAL A 36 -4.73 4.31 7.93
C VAL A 36 -5.51 5.00 9.06
N PRO A 37 -6.80 4.68 9.33
CA PRO A 37 -7.49 5.28 10.46
C PRO A 37 -6.94 4.83 11.82
N LEU A 38 -6.42 3.60 11.94
CA LEU A 38 -5.80 3.14 13.18
C LEU A 38 -4.51 3.94 13.47
N ASN A 39 -3.68 4.16 12.45
CA ASN A 39 -2.49 5.02 12.57
C ASN A 39 -2.86 6.49 12.86
N ASN A 40 -4.00 6.97 12.36
CA ASN A 40 -4.51 8.31 12.70
C ASN A 40 -4.86 8.41 14.19
N ILE A 41 -5.52 7.41 14.75
CA ILE A 41 -5.82 7.36 16.19
C ILE A 41 -4.51 7.37 16.99
N ILE A 42 -3.55 6.53 16.64
CA ILE A 42 -2.27 6.45 17.35
C ILE A 42 -1.50 7.78 17.25
N TYR A 43 -1.50 8.41 16.08
CA TYR A 43 -0.89 9.72 15.91
C TYR A 43 -1.52 10.77 16.84
N ASN A 44 -2.83 10.88 16.85
CA ASN A 44 -3.54 11.87 17.66
C ASN A 44 -3.43 11.60 19.17
N PHE A 45 -3.37 10.33 19.60
CA PHE A 45 -3.34 9.97 21.03
C PHE A 45 -1.92 9.85 21.61
N LEU A 46 -0.93 9.44 20.82
CA LEU A 46 0.42 9.17 21.30
C LEU A 46 1.50 10.09 20.74
N LEU A 47 1.43 10.40 19.45
CA LEU A 47 2.57 11.00 18.74
C LEU A 47 2.46 12.52 18.57
N ARG A 48 1.27 13.08 18.62
CA ARG A 48 1.06 14.51 18.45
C ARG A 48 1.69 15.28 19.62
N ASP A 49 2.28 16.44 19.31
CA ASP A 49 2.83 17.34 20.32
C ASP A 49 1.78 17.68 21.39
N GLY A 50 2.13 17.38 22.64
CA GLY A 50 1.21 17.56 23.77
C GLY A 50 0.26 16.39 24.06
N ALA A 51 0.30 15.31 23.29
CA ALA A 51 -0.54 14.14 23.58
C ALA A 51 -0.17 13.46 24.91
N LEU A 52 1.11 13.53 25.31
CA LEU A 52 1.62 12.96 26.57
C LEU A 52 1.51 13.91 27.79
N THR A 53 0.89 15.09 27.67
CA THR A 53 0.73 16.01 28.81
C THR A 53 0.00 15.37 30.00
N TRP A 54 -0.88 14.42 29.74
CA TRP A 54 -1.57 13.68 30.80
C TRP A 54 -0.70 12.65 31.53
N LEU A 55 0.45 12.23 30.91
CA LEU A 55 1.46 11.37 31.56
C LEU A 55 2.60 12.15 32.24
N GLY A 56 2.62 13.48 32.17
CA GLY A 56 3.59 14.31 32.86
C GLY A 56 4.90 14.59 32.11
N PHE A 57 4.95 14.35 30.80
CA PHE A 57 6.10 14.63 29.94
C PHE A 57 5.72 15.59 28.80
N PRO A 58 5.66 16.91 29.06
CA PRO A 58 5.18 17.88 28.05
C PRO A 58 6.18 18.16 26.92
N ASP A 59 7.47 17.88 27.11
CA ASP A 59 8.54 18.30 26.19
C ASP A 59 9.13 17.18 25.31
N VAL A 60 8.52 15.99 25.28
CA VAL A 60 9.03 14.87 24.48
C VAL A 60 8.23 14.75 23.18
N SER A 61 8.82 15.24 22.08
CA SER A 61 8.29 14.98 20.73
C SER A 61 8.64 13.55 20.31
N LEU A 62 7.63 12.68 20.23
CA LEU A 62 7.76 11.28 19.78
C LEU A 62 7.65 11.13 18.26
N GLU A 63 7.74 12.24 17.51
CA GLU A 63 7.62 12.23 16.04
C GLU A 63 8.65 11.29 15.37
N PHE A 64 9.86 11.22 15.94
CA PHE A 64 10.92 10.31 15.49
C PHE A 64 10.52 8.81 15.62
N VAL A 65 9.73 8.47 16.65
CA VAL A 65 9.24 7.10 16.88
C VAL A 65 8.01 6.77 16.00
N GLY A 66 7.43 7.78 15.37
CA GLY A 66 6.23 7.65 14.54
C GLY A 66 6.38 6.62 13.43
N LEU A 67 7.48 6.68 12.70
CA LEU A 67 7.75 5.74 11.60
C LEU A 67 7.75 4.27 12.08
N ILE A 68 8.44 4.02 13.20
CA ILE A 68 8.54 2.67 13.80
C ILE A 68 7.16 2.21 14.29
N SER A 69 6.41 3.12 14.92
CA SER A 69 5.05 2.83 15.42
C SER A 69 4.11 2.46 14.27
N TYR A 70 4.14 3.20 13.15
CA TYR A 70 3.29 2.91 11.99
C TYR A 70 3.62 1.56 11.36
N ILE A 71 4.91 1.23 11.22
CA ILE A 71 5.34 -0.08 10.72
C ILE A 71 4.87 -1.19 11.67
N GLY A 72 5.02 -1.00 12.98
CA GLY A 72 4.56 -1.97 13.99
C GLY A 72 3.06 -2.23 13.93
N VAL A 73 2.26 -1.19 13.78
CA VAL A 73 0.79 -1.31 13.65
C VAL A 73 0.41 -2.00 12.35
N ILE A 74 1.04 -1.65 11.24
CA ILE A 74 0.82 -2.30 9.95
C ILE A 74 1.15 -3.79 10.06
N ALA A 75 2.29 -4.14 10.67
CA ALA A 75 2.70 -5.52 10.88
C ALA A 75 1.69 -6.30 11.71
N ALA A 76 1.21 -5.73 12.82
CA ALA A 76 0.20 -6.36 13.68
C ALA A 76 -1.13 -6.59 12.93
N CYS A 77 -1.61 -5.60 12.19
CA CYS A 77 -2.84 -5.73 11.40
C CYS A 77 -2.72 -6.80 10.30
N VAL A 78 -1.59 -6.84 9.59
CA VAL A 78 -1.36 -7.84 8.55
C VAL A 78 -1.24 -9.24 9.16
N GLN A 79 -0.60 -9.40 10.32
CA GLN A 79 -0.51 -10.68 11.01
C GLN A 79 -1.89 -11.21 11.42
N ILE A 80 -2.76 -10.35 11.90
CA ILE A 80 -4.16 -10.70 12.21
C ILE A 80 -4.91 -11.10 10.93
N LEU A 81 -4.73 -10.36 9.86
CA LEU A 81 -5.33 -10.67 8.56
C LEU A 81 -4.84 -12.02 8.03
N GLU A 82 -3.55 -12.31 8.18
CA GLU A 82 -2.94 -13.59 7.78
C GLU A 82 -3.57 -14.76 8.51
N MET A 83 -3.70 -14.68 9.84
CA MET A 83 -4.37 -15.72 10.64
C MET A 83 -5.84 -15.89 10.26
N PHE A 84 -6.52 -14.79 9.91
CA PHE A 84 -7.91 -14.82 9.45
C PHE A 84 -8.03 -15.52 8.09
N LEU A 85 -7.17 -15.17 7.13
CA LEU A 85 -7.15 -15.77 5.80
C LEU A 85 -6.82 -17.27 5.83
N ASP A 86 -5.86 -17.67 6.66
CA ASP A 86 -5.48 -19.08 6.84
C ASP A 86 -6.69 -19.92 7.32
N LYS A 87 -7.47 -19.38 8.24
CA LYS A 87 -8.61 -20.08 8.83
C LYS A 87 -9.85 -20.12 7.93
N TYR A 88 -10.17 -19.00 7.25
CA TYR A 88 -11.45 -18.84 6.54
C TYR A 88 -11.36 -19.00 5.04
N VAL A 89 -10.23 -18.67 4.44
CA VAL A 89 -10.04 -18.67 2.98
C VAL A 89 -8.70 -19.30 2.60
N PRO A 90 -8.48 -20.62 2.89
CA PRO A 90 -7.20 -21.29 2.67
C PRO A 90 -6.77 -21.29 1.19
N LYS A 91 -7.69 -21.27 0.25
CA LYS A 91 -7.38 -21.15 -1.19
C LYS A 91 -6.67 -19.84 -1.53
N LEU A 92 -7.15 -18.73 -0.96
CA LEU A 92 -6.54 -17.40 -1.15
C LEU A 92 -5.22 -17.32 -0.39
N TYR A 93 -5.15 -17.88 0.81
CA TYR A 93 -3.92 -17.98 1.59
C TYR A 93 -2.82 -18.73 0.81
N THR A 94 -3.15 -19.88 0.22
CA THR A 94 -2.19 -20.67 -0.58
C THR A 94 -1.77 -19.94 -1.86
N ALA A 95 -2.70 -19.21 -2.50
CA ALA A 95 -2.42 -18.43 -3.71
C ALA A 95 -1.55 -17.19 -3.43
N LEU A 96 -1.79 -16.52 -2.31
CA LEU A 96 -1.01 -15.35 -1.87
C LEU A 96 0.28 -15.74 -1.13
N GLY A 97 0.30 -16.87 -0.42
CA GLY A 97 1.39 -17.55 0.24
C GLY A 97 2.56 -16.66 0.67
N ILE A 98 3.66 -16.74 -0.09
CA ILE A 98 4.90 -15.98 0.15
C ILE A 98 4.70 -14.45 0.04
N PHE A 99 3.61 -13.98 -0.58
CA PHE A 99 3.38 -12.56 -0.82
C PHE A 99 2.67 -11.83 0.34
N LEU A 100 2.10 -12.56 1.31
CA LEU A 100 1.50 -11.94 2.48
C LEU A 100 2.50 -11.11 3.31
N PRO A 101 3.71 -11.60 3.61
CA PRO A 101 4.72 -10.78 4.28
C PRO A 101 5.12 -9.52 3.50
N LEU A 102 5.03 -9.56 2.17
CA LEU A 102 5.28 -8.38 1.33
C LEU A 102 4.21 -7.27 1.52
N ILE A 103 3.02 -7.61 2.00
CA ILE A 103 2.00 -6.61 2.34
C ILE A 103 2.46 -5.80 3.56
N THR A 104 3.06 -6.45 4.55
CA THR A 104 3.57 -5.80 5.77
C THR A 104 4.60 -4.72 5.48
N VAL A 105 5.54 -4.99 4.58
CA VAL A 105 6.61 -4.06 4.18
C VAL A 105 6.26 -3.27 2.91
N ASN A 106 4.99 -3.19 2.57
CA ASN A 106 4.55 -2.49 1.37
C ASN A 106 4.67 -0.96 1.55
N CYS A 107 5.55 -0.36 0.76
CA CYS A 107 5.79 1.08 0.78
C CYS A 107 4.52 1.91 0.49
N ALA A 108 3.53 1.35 -0.21
CA ALA A 108 2.26 2.04 -0.47
C ALA A 108 1.44 2.21 0.80
N ILE A 109 1.41 1.20 1.67
CA ILE A 109 0.66 1.24 2.94
C ILE A 109 1.36 2.18 3.92
N LEU A 110 2.68 2.07 4.05
CA LEU A 110 3.47 2.97 4.87
C LEU A 110 3.36 4.41 4.37
N GLY A 111 3.50 4.62 3.06
CA GLY A 111 3.38 5.93 2.44
C GLY A 111 2.01 6.56 2.65
N ALA A 112 0.93 5.80 2.57
CA ALA A 112 -0.41 6.30 2.86
C ALA A 112 -0.53 6.79 4.32
N SER A 113 0.06 6.05 5.27
CA SER A 113 0.08 6.46 6.68
C SER A 113 0.92 7.73 6.91
N LEU A 114 2.06 7.87 6.25
CA LEU A 114 2.90 9.07 6.34
C LEU A 114 2.21 10.30 5.73
N PHE A 115 1.62 10.16 4.55
CA PHE A 115 0.89 11.26 3.91
C PHE A 115 -0.38 11.67 4.68
N MET A 116 -1.03 10.73 5.35
CA MET A 116 -2.13 11.04 6.26
C MET A 116 -1.68 11.98 7.38
N VAL A 117 -0.51 11.72 7.97
CA VAL A 117 0.07 12.59 9.01
C VAL A 117 0.50 13.93 8.44
N GLU A 118 1.21 13.93 7.29
CA GLU A 118 1.67 15.17 6.63
C GLU A 118 0.53 16.12 6.28
N LYS A 119 -0.59 15.56 5.83
CA LYS A 119 -1.80 16.33 5.49
C LYS A 119 -2.67 16.66 6.69
N ASN A 120 -2.35 16.19 7.89
CA ASN A 120 -3.17 16.35 9.10
C ASN A 120 -4.64 15.99 8.87
N LEU A 121 -4.90 14.86 8.24
CA LEU A 121 -6.25 14.41 7.92
C LEU A 121 -7.03 14.05 9.19
N ASP A 122 -8.29 14.42 9.21
CA ASP A 122 -9.22 13.99 10.26
C ASP A 122 -9.52 12.49 10.14
N PHE A 123 -10.11 11.91 11.19
CA PHE A 123 -10.42 10.48 11.22
C PHE A 123 -11.30 10.04 10.03
N GLY A 124 -12.36 10.80 9.72
CA GLY A 124 -13.26 10.52 8.58
C GLY A 124 -12.54 10.62 7.23
N GLU A 125 -11.73 11.64 7.07
CA GLU A 125 -10.89 11.85 5.87
C GLU A 125 -9.86 10.73 5.70
N SER A 126 -9.28 10.25 6.80
CA SER A 126 -8.31 9.14 6.82
C SER A 126 -8.92 7.83 6.32
N VAL A 127 -10.17 7.53 6.69
CA VAL A 127 -10.89 6.35 6.18
C VAL A 127 -11.09 6.44 4.67
N VAL A 128 -11.60 7.58 4.18
CA VAL A 128 -11.82 7.78 2.74
C VAL A 128 -10.50 7.77 1.97
N TYR A 129 -9.46 8.37 2.53
CA TYR A 129 -8.12 8.39 1.95
C TYR A 129 -7.51 6.98 1.85
N GLY A 130 -7.64 6.17 2.90
CA GLY A 130 -7.19 4.78 2.91
C GLY A 130 -7.91 3.92 1.88
N LEU A 131 -9.24 4.02 1.80
CA LEU A 131 -10.05 3.32 0.80
C LEU A 131 -9.71 3.75 -0.63
N GLY A 132 -9.67 5.06 -0.87
CA GLY A 132 -9.34 5.61 -2.20
C GLY A 132 -7.93 5.23 -2.66
N GLY A 133 -6.95 5.31 -1.75
CA GLY A 133 -5.58 4.87 -2.00
C GLY A 133 -5.47 3.39 -2.32
N GLY A 134 -6.20 2.55 -1.57
CA GLY A 134 -6.27 1.10 -1.79
C GLY A 134 -6.87 0.72 -3.13
N VAL A 135 -8.01 1.32 -3.48
CA VAL A 135 -8.67 1.09 -4.78
C VAL A 135 -7.77 1.54 -5.94
N GLY A 136 -7.16 2.73 -5.82
CA GLY A 136 -6.24 3.23 -6.85
C GLY A 136 -5.01 2.31 -7.04
N TRP A 137 -4.45 1.83 -5.95
CA TRP A 137 -3.34 0.89 -5.99
C TRP A 137 -3.73 -0.46 -6.60
N ALA A 138 -4.91 -1.01 -6.21
CA ALA A 138 -5.44 -2.25 -6.77
C ALA A 138 -5.72 -2.14 -8.27
N LEU A 139 -6.28 -1.02 -8.72
CA LEU A 139 -6.49 -0.75 -10.12
C LEU A 139 -5.16 -0.75 -10.90
N ALA A 140 -4.15 -0.08 -10.36
CA ALA A 140 -2.84 0.01 -10.99
C ALA A 140 -2.16 -1.36 -11.15
N ILE A 141 -2.22 -2.23 -10.12
CA ILE A 141 -1.60 -3.56 -10.20
C ILE A 141 -2.33 -4.49 -11.18
N VAL A 142 -3.65 -4.42 -11.24
CA VAL A 142 -4.45 -5.21 -12.19
C VAL A 142 -4.17 -4.76 -13.63
N LEU A 143 -4.09 -3.46 -13.88
CA LEU A 143 -3.71 -2.92 -15.19
C LEU A 143 -2.32 -3.38 -15.61
N LEU A 144 -1.35 -3.31 -14.70
CA LEU A 144 0.01 -3.80 -14.99
C LEU A 144 0.03 -5.30 -15.28
N ALA A 145 -0.72 -6.10 -14.52
CA ALA A 145 -0.82 -7.54 -14.76
C ALA A 145 -1.40 -7.84 -16.15
N GLY A 146 -2.45 -7.12 -16.57
CA GLY A 146 -3.05 -7.25 -17.90
C GLY A 146 -2.09 -6.86 -19.03
N ILE A 147 -1.30 -5.79 -18.85
CA ILE A 147 -0.28 -5.38 -19.82
C ILE A 147 0.82 -6.44 -19.92
N ARG A 148 1.31 -6.94 -18.78
CA ARG A 148 2.35 -7.99 -18.76
C ARG A 148 1.89 -9.30 -19.41
N GLU A 149 0.64 -9.65 -19.25
CA GLU A 149 0.09 -10.84 -19.91
C GLU A 149 0.06 -10.68 -21.42
N LYS A 150 -0.28 -9.49 -21.94
CA LYS A 150 -0.19 -9.18 -23.38
C LYS A 150 1.25 -9.12 -23.89
N LEU A 151 2.17 -8.61 -23.09
CA LEU A 151 3.58 -8.50 -23.48
C LEU A 151 4.25 -9.87 -23.68
N LYS A 152 3.72 -10.95 -23.12
CA LYS A 152 4.21 -12.32 -23.36
C LYS A 152 4.08 -12.78 -24.83
N TYR A 153 3.17 -12.16 -25.58
CA TYR A 153 2.93 -12.47 -26.99
C TYR A 153 3.57 -11.45 -27.94
N SER A 154 4.33 -10.50 -27.39
CA SER A 154 5.01 -9.44 -28.15
C SER A 154 6.46 -9.80 -28.38
N ASP A 155 7.00 -9.39 -29.52
CA ASP A 155 8.40 -9.59 -29.87
C ASP A 155 9.24 -8.52 -29.16
N ILE A 156 9.87 -8.91 -28.06
CA ILE A 156 10.66 -8.01 -27.22
C ILE A 156 12.14 -8.33 -27.42
N PRO A 157 13.03 -7.34 -27.61
CA PRO A 157 14.47 -7.58 -27.68
C PRO A 157 15.00 -8.27 -26.42
N ASP A 158 15.87 -9.27 -26.59
CA ASP A 158 16.43 -10.12 -25.53
C ASP A 158 16.99 -9.35 -24.33
N GLY A 159 17.53 -8.15 -24.55
CA GLY A 159 18.09 -7.30 -23.48
C GLY A 159 17.04 -6.58 -22.61
N LEU A 160 15.78 -6.52 -23.05
CA LEU A 160 14.68 -5.85 -22.34
C LEU A 160 13.65 -6.84 -21.81
N GLU A 161 13.77 -8.12 -22.14
CA GLU A 161 12.83 -9.15 -21.72
C GLU A 161 12.79 -9.27 -20.17
N GLY A 162 11.60 -9.41 -19.64
CA GLY A 162 11.36 -9.60 -18.20
C GLY A 162 11.25 -8.30 -17.41
N LEU A 163 12.26 -7.96 -16.61
CA LEU A 163 12.22 -6.80 -15.72
C LEU A 163 12.33 -5.46 -16.46
N GLY A 164 13.15 -5.37 -17.51
CA GLY A 164 13.38 -4.13 -18.24
C GLY A 164 12.09 -3.55 -18.82
N ILE A 165 11.35 -4.36 -19.58
CA ILE A 165 10.09 -3.92 -20.20
C ILE A 165 9.03 -3.60 -19.13
N THR A 166 9.06 -4.28 -17.98
CA THR A 166 8.14 -4.01 -16.87
C THR A 166 8.41 -2.63 -16.27
N PHE A 167 9.67 -2.26 -16.05
CA PHE A 167 10.03 -0.92 -15.57
C PHE A 167 9.60 0.18 -16.53
N ILE A 168 9.84 -0.01 -17.84
CA ILE A 168 9.39 0.95 -18.86
C ILE A 168 7.87 1.08 -18.85
N THR A 169 7.14 -0.03 -18.76
CA THR A 169 5.68 -0.04 -18.71
C THR A 169 5.16 0.71 -17.48
N VAL A 170 5.74 0.48 -16.31
CA VAL A 170 5.37 1.18 -15.08
C VAL A 170 5.68 2.67 -15.19
N GLY A 171 6.83 3.03 -15.77
CA GLY A 171 7.16 4.43 -16.03
C GLY A 171 6.14 5.12 -16.93
N LEU A 172 5.70 4.48 -18.01
CA LEU A 172 4.64 5.00 -18.89
C LEU A 172 3.27 5.08 -18.18
N MET A 173 2.93 4.08 -17.37
CA MET A 173 1.73 4.11 -16.56
C MET A 173 1.74 5.29 -15.58
N THR A 174 2.91 5.65 -15.03
CA THR A 174 3.06 6.80 -14.14
C THR A 174 2.63 8.08 -14.82
N PHE A 175 3.04 8.32 -16.05
CA PHE A 175 2.61 9.49 -16.83
C PHE A 175 1.09 9.50 -17.04
N GLY A 176 0.48 8.33 -17.31
CA GLY A 176 -0.96 8.21 -17.40
C GLY A 176 -1.69 8.59 -16.10
N PHE A 177 -1.20 8.11 -14.95
CA PHE A 177 -1.80 8.43 -13.65
C PHE A 177 -1.50 9.86 -13.18
N MET A 178 -0.41 10.49 -13.61
CA MET A 178 -0.12 11.89 -13.32
C MET A 178 -1.15 12.84 -13.91
N SER A 179 -1.81 12.48 -15.01
CA SER A 179 -2.88 13.29 -15.58
C SER A 179 -4.08 13.46 -14.64
N PHE A 180 -4.35 12.46 -13.78
CA PHE A 180 -5.38 12.56 -12.73
C PHE A 180 -4.94 13.45 -11.55
N GLY A 181 -3.65 13.58 -11.29
CA GLY A 181 -3.11 14.44 -10.24
C GLY A 181 -3.20 15.94 -10.56
N GLY A 182 -3.37 16.29 -11.83
CA GLY A 182 -3.56 17.68 -12.29
C GLY A 182 -5.00 18.19 -12.20
N ILE A 183 -5.96 17.32 -11.91
CA ILE A 183 -7.36 17.69 -11.69
C ILE A 183 -7.49 18.08 -10.22
N ILE A 184 -7.23 19.35 -9.93
CA ILE A 184 -7.56 19.94 -8.62
C ILE A 184 -9.06 20.23 -8.65
N LEU A 185 -9.83 19.41 -7.95
CA LEU A 185 -11.22 19.67 -7.63
C LEU A 185 -11.29 20.59 -6.42
#